data_a9f80efa42c7d88f8956c2d18f26dd6a
#
_entry.id   a9f80efa42c7d88f8956c2d18f26dd6a
#
_cell.length_a   1.000
_cell.length_b   1.000
_cell.length_c   1.000
_cell.angle_alpha   90.00
_cell.angle_beta   90.00
_cell.angle_gamma   90.00
#
_symmetry.space_group_name_H-M   'P 1'
#
loop_
_entity.id
_entity.type
_entity.pdbx_description
1 polymer ?
#
loop_
_entity_poly.entity_id
_entity_poly.type
_entity_poly.pdbx_seq_one_letter_code
_entity_poly.pdbx_strand_id
1 'polypeptide(L)'
;MTICRNNYIIKIMDKLDDFLRYSTLFLYYGELFSKKQKQYLELYLEEDRSLSEISEEYGITRQAVFDNIKRGFRQLDEYERKLKIFEKERN
;
A
#
# COMPACT_ATOMS: atom_id res chain seq x y z
N MET A 1 19.48 24.72 6.26
CA MET A 1 19.90 24.42 5.25
C MET A 1 19.12 23.47 4.60
N THR A 2 19.73 23.05 3.92
CA THR A 2 19.26 22.02 3.13
C THR A 2 18.58 20.95 3.91
N ILE A 3 18.74 20.92 5.23
CA ILE A 3 18.09 19.90 6.04
C ILE A 3 16.59 19.90 5.87
N CYS A 4 15.95 21.07 5.95
CA CYS A 4 14.51 21.14 5.79
C CYS A 4 14.10 20.71 4.40
N ARG A 5 14.82 21.15 3.39
CA ARG A 5 14.50 20.77 2.04
C ARG A 5 14.77 19.30 1.83
N ASN A 6 15.85 18.81 2.42
CA ASN A 6 16.18 17.39 2.33
C ASN A 6 15.09 16.54 2.98
N ASN A 7 14.56 17.00 4.11
CA ASN A 7 13.48 16.28 4.76
C ASN A 7 12.24 16.17 3.88
N TYR A 8 11.94 17.25 3.17
CA TYR A 8 10.80 17.22 2.27
C TYR A 8 11.01 16.20 1.15
N ILE A 9 12.20 16.21 0.57
CA ILE A 9 12.52 15.27 -0.49
C ILE A 9 12.50 13.83 0.03
N ILE A 10 13.06 13.62 1.22
CA ILE A 10 13.09 12.29 1.83
C ILE A 10 11.68 11.77 2.06
N LYS A 11 10.76 12.62 2.51
CA LYS A 11 9.37 12.20 2.71
C LYS A 11 8.73 11.74 1.42
N ILE A 12 8.98 12.44 0.34
CA ILE A 12 8.44 12.06 -0.96
C ILE A 12 9.02 10.73 -1.39
N MET A 13 10.31 10.54 -1.22
CA MET A 13 10.98 9.30 -1.58
C MET A 13 10.50 8.14 -0.71
N ASP A 14 10.29 8.39 0.58
CA ASP A 14 9.79 7.36 1.48
C ASP A 14 8.39 6.89 1.06
N LYS A 15 7.53 7.82 0.66
CA LYS A 15 6.21 7.46 0.19
C LYS A 15 6.26 6.63 -1.07
N LEU A 16 7.14 6.99 -1.98
CA LEU A 16 7.32 6.23 -3.21
C LEU A 16 7.87 4.84 -2.90
N ASP A 17 8.86 4.76 -2.02
CA ASP A 17 9.42 3.47 -1.61
C ASP A 17 8.36 2.60 -0.97
N ASP A 18 7.53 3.16 -0.10
CA ASP A 18 6.45 2.42 0.54
C ASP A 18 5.46 1.91 -0.50
N PHE A 19 5.09 2.75 -1.45
CA PHE A 19 4.17 2.35 -2.51
C PHE A 19 4.74 1.19 -3.31
N LEU A 20 5.99 1.29 -3.71
CA LEU A 20 6.64 0.22 -4.47
C LEU A 20 6.76 -1.06 -3.66
N ARG A 21 7.12 -0.92 -2.39
CA ARG A 21 7.23 -2.07 -1.51
C ARG A 21 5.90 -2.80 -1.37
N TYR A 22 4.82 -2.05 -1.09
CA TYR A 22 3.52 -2.67 -0.89
C TYR A 22 2.95 -3.21 -2.20
N SER A 23 3.23 -2.57 -3.32
CA SER A 23 2.84 -3.12 -4.61
C SER A 23 3.49 -4.48 -4.84
N THR A 24 4.76 -4.59 -4.52
CA THR A 24 5.48 -5.85 -4.66
C THR A 24 4.95 -6.90 -3.70
N LEU A 25 4.75 -6.53 -2.44
CA LEU A 25 4.21 -7.47 -1.46
C LEU A 25 2.83 -7.95 -1.87
N PHE A 26 2.03 -7.08 -2.48
CA PHE A 26 0.70 -7.44 -2.91
C PHE A 26 0.75 -8.48 -4.04
N LEU A 27 1.76 -8.44 -4.88
CA LEU A 27 1.93 -9.47 -5.90
C LEU A 27 2.09 -10.85 -5.29
N TYR A 28 2.80 -10.94 -4.17
CA TYR A 28 3.02 -12.22 -3.52
C TYR A 28 1.85 -12.66 -2.65
N TYR A 29 1.20 -11.72 -1.97
CA TYR A 29 0.25 -12.06 -0.90
C TYR A 29 -1.17 -11.63 -1.19
N GLY A 30 -1.46 -11.07 -2.37
CA GLY A 30 -2.78 -10.53 -2.66
C GLY A 30 -3.90 -11.56 -2.53
N GLU A 31 -3.61 -12.79 -2.89
CA GLU A 31 -4.64 -13.84 -2.86
C GLU A 31 -5.02 -14.26 -1.44
N LEU A 32 -4.26 -13.83 -0.45
CA LEU A 32 -4.56 -14.16 0.94
C LEU A 32 -5.58 -13.23 1.56
N PHE A 33 -5.95 -12.16 0.86
CA PHE A 33 -6.92 -11.19 1.36
C PHE A 33 -8.33 -11.60 1.01
N SER A 34 -9.30 -11.08 1.80
CA SER A 34 -10.69 -11.23 1.43
C SER A 34 -10.91 -10.52 0.09
N LYS A 35 -11.97 -10.91 -0.61
CA LYS A 35 -12.25 -10.34 -1.91
C LYS A 35 -12.40 -8.82 -1.86
N LYS A 36 -13.11 -8.31 -0.86
CA LYS A 36 -13.33 -6.89 -0.73
C LYS A 36 -12.04 -6.14 -0.45
N GLN A 37 -11.24 -6.65 0.48
CA GLN A 37 -9.97 -6.02 0.82
C GLN A 37 -9.03 -6.02 -0.38
N LYS A 38 -9.02 -7.13 -1.11
CA LYS A 38 -8.20 -7.24 -2.30
C LYS A 38 -8.58 -6.20 -3.35
N GLN A 39 -9.88 -5.96 -3.54
CA GLN A 39 -10.35 -4.97 -4.50
C GLN A 39 -9.84 -3.56 -4.16
N TYR A 40 -9.90 -3.18 -2.90
CA TYR A 40 -9.40 -1.86 -2.52
C TYR A 40 -7.90 -1.74 -2.78
N LEU A 41 -7.14 -2.77 -2.45
CA LEU A 41 -5.71 -2.73 -2.68
C LEU A 41 -5.36 -2.74 -4.17
N GLU A 42 -6.12 -3.47 -4.98
CA GLU A 42 -5.92 -3.47 -6.43
C GLU A 42 -6.14 -2.07 -7.00
N LEU A 43 -7.21 -1.42 -6.60
CA LEU A 43 -7.51 -0.10 -7.11
C LEU A 43 -6.41 0.89 -6.75
N TYR A 44 -5.93 0.83 -5.53
CA TYR A 44 -4.93 1.77 -5.06
C TYR A 44 -3.53 1.46 -5.60
N LEU A 45 -3.13 0.19 -5.55
CA LEU A 45 -1.76 -0.19 -5.88
C LEU A 45 -1.55 -0.49 -7.36
N GLU A 46 -2.53 -1.10 -8.02
CA GLU A 46 -2.37 -1.52 -9.40
C GLU A 46 -3.00 -0.56 -10.40
N GLU A 47 -4.15 0.03 -10.04
CA GLU A 47 -4.83 0.95 -10.95
C GLU A 47 -4.52 2.41 -10.63
N ASP A 48 -3.71 2.64 -9.61
CA ASP A 48 -3.24 3.99 -9.28
C ASP A 48 -4.38 4.96 -9.00
N ARG A 49 -5.47 4.48 -8.40
CA ARG A 49 -6.61 5.33 -8.07
C ARG A 49 -6.34 6.10 -6.79
N SER A 50 -6.80 7.34 -6.75
CA SER A 50 -6.68 8.14 -5.55
C SER A 50 -7.72 7.70 -4.51
N LEU A 51 -7.48 8.09 -3.26
CA LEU A 51 -8.44 7.77 -2.19
C LEU A 51 -9.79 8.39 -2.49
N SER A 52 -9.81 9.59 -3.04
CA SER A 52 -11.06 10.26 -3.39
C SER A 52 -11.82 9.51 -4.46
N GLU A 53 -11.12 9.06 -5.49
CA GLU A 53 -11.76 8.29 -6.55
C GLU A 53 -12.39 7.00 -6.03
N ILE A 54 -11.66 6.32 -5.16
CA ILE A 54 -12.17 5.07 -4.59
C ILE A 54 -13.38 5.35 -3.69
N SER A 55 -13.30 6.42 -2.89
CA SER A 55 -14.41 6.75 -2.01
C SER A 55 -15.67 7.07 -2.78
N GLU A 56 -15.54 7.77 -3.91
CA GLU A 56 -16.69 8.09 -4.74
C GLU A 56 -17.29 6.85 -5.38
N GLU A 57 -16.44 5.97 -5.85
CA GLU A 57 -16.91 4.77 -6.51
C GLU A 57 -17.68 3.86 -5.56
N TYR A 58 -17.22 3.75 -4.33
CA TYR A 58 -17.86 2.83 -3.37
C TYR A 58 -18.83 3.51 -2.42
N GLY A 59 -19.01 4.82 -2.55
CA GLY A 59 -19.97 5.52 -1.71
C GLY A 59 -19.60 5.53 -0.22
N ILE A 60 -18.33 5.58 0.08
CA ILE A 60 -17.85 5.63 1.46
C ILE A 60 -16.95 6.86 1.61
N THR A 61 -16.60 7.19 2.84
CA THR A 61 -15.76 8.36 3.07
C THR A 61 -14.33 8.09 2.67
N ARG A 62 -13.62 9.16 2.36
CA ARG A 62 -12.21 9.08 2.03
C ARG A 62 -11.41 8.49 3.19
N GLN A 63 -11.79 8.87 4.42
CA GLN A 63 -11.13 8.33 5.62
C GLN A 63 -11.33 6.82 5.72
N ALA A 64 -12.52 6.33 5.38
CA ALA A 64 -12.79 4.90 5.42
C ALA A 64 -11.91 4.15 4.41
N VAL A 65 -11.73 4.74 3.22
CA VAL A 65 -10.84 4.14 2.22
C VAL A 65 -9.42 4.09 2.77
N PHE A 66 -8.96 5.21 3.32
CA PHE A 66 -7.61 5.29 3.86
C PHE A 66 -7.39 4.23 4.94
N ASP A 67 -8.36 4.08 5.82
CA ASP A 67 -8.24 3.09 6.90
C ASP A 67 -8.18 1.66 6.34
N ASN A 68 -8.97 1.38 5.31
CA ASN A 68 -8.95 0.08 4.67
C ASN A 68 -7.60 -0.22 4.03
N ILE A 69 -7.06 0.75 3.29
CA ILE A 69 -5.77 0.60 2.64
C ILE A 69 -4.68 0.38 3.70
N LYS A 70 -4.70 1.20 4.73
CA LYS A 70 -3.70 1.12 5.79
C LYS A 70 -3.74 -0.24 6.49
N ARG A 71 -4.94 -0.75 6.72
CA ARG A 71 -5.10 -2.07 7.33
C ARG A 71 -4.52 -3.15 6.42
N GLY A 72 -4.75 -3.01 5.11
CA GLY A 72 -4.18 -3.94 4.15
C GLY A 72 -2.67 -3.92 4.15
N PHE A 73 -2.09 -2.73 4.24
CA PHE A 73 -0.63 -2.60 4.29
C PHE A 73 -0.05 -3.30 5.51
N ARG A 74 -0.70 -3.12 6.67
CA ARG A 74 -0.25 -3.79 7.88
C ARG A 74 -0.33 -5.31 7.73
N GLN A 75 -1.35 -5.78 7.05
CA GLN A 75 -1.50 -7.22 6.83
C GLN A 75 -0.43 -7.73 5.88
N LEU A 76 -0.08 -6.95 4.86
CA LEU A 76 1.02 -7.32 3.96
C LEU A 76 2.34 -7.43 4.73
N ASP A 77 2.60 -6.48 5.62
CA ASP A 77 3.79 -6.54 6.46
C ASP A 77 3.80 -7.79 7.33
N GLU A 78 2.65 -8.17 7.87
CA GLU A 78 2.54 -9.37 8.68
C GLU A 78 2.84 -10.63 7.88
N TYR A 79 2.29 -10.71 6.67
CA TYR A 79 2.54 -11.86 5.81
C TYR A 79 4.03 -11.96 5.49
N GLU A 80 4.65 -10.84 5.14
CA GLU A 80 6.07 -10.86 4.80
C GLU A 80 6.91 -11.22 6.01
N ARG A 81 6.54 -10.72 7.19
CA ARG A 81 7.27 -11.03 8.41
C ARG A 81 7.25 -12.52 8.69
N LYS A 82 6.13 -13.17 8.41
CA LYS A 82 5.98 -14.60 8.71
C LYS A 82 6.49 -15.50 7.59
N LEU A 83 6.23 -15.14 6.34
CA LEU A 83 6.50 -16.00 5.20
C LEU A 83 7.80 -15.68 4.50
N LYS A 84 8.20 -14.40 4.50
CA LYS A 84 9.48 -13.93 3.95
C LYS A 84 9.72 -14.34 2.51
N ILE A 85 8.65 -14.40 1.71
CA ILE A 85 8.79 -14.79 0.31
C ILE A 85 9.53 -13.72 -0.48
N PHE A 86 9.18 -12.46 -0.27
CA PHE A 86 9.83 -11.36 -0.96
C PHE A 86 11.31 -11.28 -0.58
N GLU A 87 11.61 -11.44 0.71
CA GLU A 87 12.99 -11.41 1.18
C GLU A 87 13.80 -12.53 0.55
N LYS A 88 13.23 -13.73 0.46
CA LYS A 88 13.91 -14.85 -0.15
C LYS A 88 14.15 -14.65 -1.64
N GLU A 89 13.17 -14.07 -2.33
CA GLU A 89 13.32 -13.84 -3.77
C GLU A 89 14.39 -12.81 -4.07
N ARG A 90 14.60 -11.85 -3.16
CA ARG A 90 15.62 -10.84 -3.33
C ARG A 90 17.05 -11.41 -3.22
N ASN A 91 17.19 -12.44 -2.44
CA ASN A 91 18.50 -13.06 -2.23
C ASN A 91 18.75 -14.17 -3.23
#